data_baad8dad763df8793181e37c8ff18e17
#
_entry.id   baad8dad763df8793181e37c8ff18e17
#
_cell.length_a   1.000
_cell.length_b   1.000
_cell.length_c   1.000
_cell.angle_alpha   90.00
_cell.angle_beta   90.00
_cell.angle_gamma   90.00
#
_symmetry.space_group_name_H-M   'P 1'
#
loop_
_entity.id
_entity.type
_entity.pdbx_description
1 polymer ?
#
loop_
_entity_poly.entity_id
_entity_poly.type
_entity_poly.pdbx_seq_one_letter_code
_entity_poly.pdbx_strand_id
1 'polypeptide(L)' 'MTKIWIFKHNNKIIQVEEIGWGEVIMYTSSTERVRTTWKEVDKLKMEYITTVRSLKAPLSFNGRYE' A
#
# COMPACT_ATOMS: atom_id res chain seq x y z
N MET A 1 -1.46 13.78 6.57
CA MET A 1 -1.30 12.46 7.14
C MET A 1 -2.07 11.47 6.32
N THR A 2 -1.46 10.38 5.92
CA THR A 2 -2.12 9.39 5.09
C THR A 2 -2.09 8.05 5.78
N LYS A 3 -2.99 7.18 5.37
CA LYS A 3 -3.01 5.83 5.89
C LYS A 3 -2.40 4.91 4.85
N ILE A 4 -1.63 3.97 5.33
CA ILE A 4 -1.02 2.98 4.46
C ILE A 4 -1.44 1.62 4.97
N TRP A 5 -2.09 0.85 4.09
CA TRP A 5 -2.52 -0.50 4.44
C TRP A 5 -1.45 -1.46 3.98
N ILE A 6 -1.10 -2.39 4.84
CA ILE A 6 -0.04 -3.36 4.57
C ILE A 6 -0.69 -4.71 4.31
N PHE A 7 -0.35 -5.30 3.19
CA PHE A 7 -0.87 -6.61 2.82
C PHE A 7 0.28 -7.54 2.49
N LYS A 8 -0.02 -8.82 2.46
CA LYS A 8 0.94 -9.81 2.05
C LYS A 8 0.35 -10.54 0.85
N HIS A 9 1.13 -10.71 -0.19
CA HIS A 9 0.67 -11.35 -1.41
C HIS A 9 1.84 -12.08 -2.05
N ASN A 10 1.70 -13.38 -2.22
CA ASN A 10 2.75 -14.21 -2.82
C ASN A 10 4.09 -14.01 -2.11
N ASN A 11 4.03 -14.00 -0.78
CA ASN A 11 5.23 -13.86 0.05
C ASN A 11 5.90 -12.50 -0.10
N LYS A 12 5.19 -11.51 -0.59
CA LYS A 12 5.72 -10.16 -0.68
C LYS A 12 4.84 -9.24 0.10
N ILE A 13 5.43 -8.19 0.64
CA ILE A 13 4.69 -7.17 1.35
C ILE A 13 4.27 -6.11 0.35
N ILE A 14 2.99 -5.80 0.33
CA ILE A 14 2.45 -4.80 -0.57
C ILE A 14 1.89 -3.67 0.27
N GLN A 15 2.23 -2.44 -0.05
CA GLN A 15 1.71 -1.28 0.64
C GLN A 15 0.69 -0.59 -0.25
N VAL A 16 -0.42 -0.20 0.33
CA VAL A 16 -1.46 0.49 -0.42
C VAL A 16 -1.76 1.80 0.29
N GLU A 17 -1.60 2.90 -0.40
CA GLU A 17 -1.83 4.21 0.17
C GLU A 17 -3.08 4.82 -0.44
N GLU A 18 -4.02 5.27 0.38
CA GLU A 18 -5.23 5.88 -0.13
C GLU A 18 -4.95 7.33 -0.49
N ILE A 19 -5.27 7.72 -1.72
CA ILE A 19 -4.98 9.07 -2.17
C ILE A 19 -6.23 9.87 -2.51
N GLY A 20 -7.39 9.24 -2.52
CA GLY A 20 -8.63 9.96 -2.82
C GLY A 20 -9.79 9.04 -2.61
N TRP A 21 -10.94 9.43 -3.16
CA TRP A 21 -12.14 8.65 -2.97
C TRP A 21 -12.03 7.35 -3.75
N GLY A 22 -11.73 6.29 -3.04
CA GLY A 22 -11.62 4.98 -3.67
C GLY A 22 -10.34 4.78 -4.47
N GLU A 23 -9.52 5.81 -4.59
CA GLU A 23 -8.30 5.70 -5.37
C GLU A 23 -7.11 5.45 -4.47
N VAL A 24 -6.24 4.58 -4.89
CA VAL A 24 -5.07 4.20 -4.10
C VAL A 24 -3.85 4.03 -4.98
N ILE A 25 -2.69 4.05 -4.35
CA ILE A 25 -1.45 3.71 -5.02
C ILE A 25 -0.94 2.47 -4.34
N MET A 26 -0.69 1.44 -5.14
CA MET A 26 -0.20 0.17 -4.62
C MET A 26 1.28 0.10 -4.91
N TYR A 27 2.07 -0.07 -3.86
CA TYR A 27 3.52 -0.14 -4.01
C TYR A 27 3.92 -1.61 -4.03
N THR A 28 4.32 -2.08 -5.19
CA THR A 28 4.65 -3.49 -5.35
C THR A 28 6.13 -3.77 -5.14
N SER A 29 6.95 -2.72 -5.12
CA SER A 29 8.36 -2.88 -4.80
C SER A 29 8.88 -1.52 -4.42
N SER A 30 10.16 -1.42 -4.09
CA SER A 30 10.72 -0.14 -3.69
C SER A 30 10.75 0.85 -4.85
N THR A 31 10.64 0.37 -6.07
CA THR A 31 10.72 1.26 -7.22
C THR A 31 9.46 1.26 -8.07
N GLU A 32 8.54 0.35 -7.85
CA GLU A 32 7.35 0.26 -8.66
C GLU A 32 6.10 0.56 -7.90
N ARG A 33 5.21 1.32 -8.48
CA ARG A 33 3.93 1.59 -7.87
C ARG A 33 2.89 1.73 -8.97
N VAL A 34 1.66 1.41 -8.62
CA VAL A 34 0.58 1.41 -9.59
C VAL A 34 -0.58 2.16 -8.99
N ARG A 35 -1.15 3.10 -9.75
CA ARG A 35 -2.34 3.81 -9.30
C ARG A 35 -3.54 2.97 -9.67
N THR A 36 -4.37 2.67 -8.69
CA THR A 36 -5.49 1.79 -8.94
C THR A 36 -6.64 2.17 -7.98
N THR A 37 -7.59 1.30 -7.76
CA THR A 37 -8.71 1.57 -6.88
C THR A 37 -8.84 0.46 -5.87
N TRP A 38 -9.57 0.73 -4.78
CA TRP A 38 -9.82 -0.29 -3.78
C TRP A 38 -10.53 -1.49 -4.39
N LYS A 39 -11.38 -1.24 -5.39
CA LYS A 39 -12.10 -2.31 -6.02
C LYS A 39 -11.13 -3.29 -6.67
N GLU A 40 -10.10 -2.76 -7.31
CA GLU A 40 -9.11 -3.62 -7.94
C GLU A 40 -8.25 -4.32 -6.92
N VAL A 41 -7.92 -3.62 -5.84
CA VAL A 41 -7.12 -4.22 -4.78
C VAL A 41 -7.88 -5.39 -4.16
N ASP A 42 -9.19 -5.23 -3.96
CA ASP A 42 -9.98 -6.30 -3.40
C ASP A 42 -9.96 -7.54 -4.27
N LYS A 43 -9.88 -7.38 -5.57
CA LYS A 43 -9.89 -8.52 -6.46
C LYS A 43 -8.64 -9.37 -6.31
N LEU A 44 -7.57 -8.80 -5.78
CA LEU A 44 -6.34 -9.54 -5.65
C LEU A 44 -6.35 -10.47 -4.45
N LYS A 45 -7.32 -10.29 -3.54
CA LYS A 45 -7.47 -11.16 -2.38
C LYS A 45 -6.20 -11.28 -1.58
N MET A 46 -5.53 -10.14 -1.37
CA MET A 46 -4.30 -10.16 -0.60
C MET A 46 -4.62 -10.28 0.88
N GLU A 47 -3.69 -10.77 1.65
CA GLU A 47 -3.88 -10.94 3.07
C GLU A 47 -3.60 -9.63 3.78
N TYR A 48 -4.58 -9.09 4.49
CA TYR A 48 -4.39 -7.85 5.21
C TYR A 48 -3.58 -8.10 6.48
N ILE A 49 -2.62 -7.25 6.74
CA ILE A 49 -1.79 -7.37 7.92
C ILE A 49 -2.09 -6.25 8.91
N THR A 50 -1.93 -5.02 8.49
CA THR A 50 -2.13 -3.90 9.40
C THR A 50 -2.26 -2.60 8.63
N THR A 51 -2.56 -1.54 9.34
CA THR A 51 -2.64 -0.22 8.76
C THR A 51 -1.80 0.71 9.61
N VAL A 52 -1.00 1.53 8.95
CA VAL A 52 -0.18 2.48 9.67
C VAL A 52 -0.44 3.87 9.12
N ARG A 53 -0.01 4.88 9.83
CA ARG A 53 -0.15 6.23 9.37
C ARG A 53 1.19 6.79 9.01
N SER A 54 1.22 7.54 7.95
CA SER A 54 2.43 8.21 7.54
C SER A 54 2.25 9.69 7.77
N LEU A 55 3.22 10.32 8.39
CA LEU A 55 3.17 11.73 8.63
C LEU A 55 3.78 12.53 7.50
N LYS A 56 4.37 11.88 6.53
CA LYS A 56 4.98 12.54 5.43
C LYS A 56 4.66 11.85 4.18
N ALA A 57 5.29 12.17 3.13
CA ALA A 57 5.11 11.51 1.88
C ALA A 57 5.27 10.03 2.06
N PRO A 58 4.79 9.23 1.15
CA PRO A 58 4.80 7.81 1.31
C PRO A 58 6.16 7.30 1.67
N LEU A 59 6.20 6.37 2.58
CA LEU A 59 7.42 5.84 3.00
C LEU A 59 8.02 5.00 1.95
N SER A 60 9.30 4.95 1.99
CA SER A 60 9.97 4.12 1.09
C SER A 60 9.64 2.70 1.41
N PHE A 61 9.46 1.92 0.38
CA PHE A 61 9.09 0.59 0.61
C PHE A 61 10.19 -0.22 1.15
N ASN A 62 11.37 0.29 1.19
CA ASN A 62 12.46 -0.47 1.64
C ASN A 62 12.45 -0.58 3.12
N GLY A 63 11.37 -0.18 3.75
CA GLY A 63 11.26 -0.46 5.10
C GLY A 63 11.90 0.39 6.00
N ARG A 64 12.19 1.47 5.61
CA ARG A 64 12.72 2.22 6.43
C ARG A 64 11.86 2.65 7.28
N TYR A 65 10.89 2.18 7.64
CA TYR A 65 10.12 2.62 8.52
C TYR A 65 10.58 2.36 9.69
N GLU A 66 11.62 1.94 9.76
CA GLU A 66 12.10 1.79 10.87
C GLU A 66 12.40 2.72 11.37
#